data_f44d9c4490d9abf2582b07dcfaacecfb
#
_entry.id   f44d9c4490d9abf2582b07dcfaacecfb
#
_cell.length_a   1.000
_cell.length_b   1.000
_cell.length_c   1.000
_cell.angle_alpha   90.00
_cell.angle_beta   90.00
_cell.angle_gamma   90.00
#
_symmetry.space_group_name_H-M   'P 1'
#
loop_
_entity.id
_entity.type
_entity.pdbx_description
1 polymer ?
#
loop_
_entity_poly.entity_id
_entity_poly.type
_entity_poly.pdbx_seq_one_letter_code
_entity_poly.pdbx_strand_id
1 'polypeptide(L)'
;MSIFYQLRYPTRWYMKLLTVVVALAFFGLLAIGAIAGLLLYRIVKPQRTTSEISMLSFPGRPDAVEFTVPGPGTREGWFFPGLKGAPTIVLCHGYESSRGELLTLVSALQDHQYNTFVFDFTAHGGNAGVTTFGYREADEVRAAIDTLAARKDVDANSFGLWGYNLGAYAALREAEKDRRVRAIVLDSAYDFPEEMVKVGVEKSGLGGFPFMVRAAQFSFGWLNYKYRGDPPLSKNLSALAGVPKLFIAAIDDPELADLTREMFSKAPEPRELATIPHGNFVSLNDDDKRTYENRVVSFFLLRLPATGRAVR
;
A
#
# COMPACT_ATOMS: atom_id res chain seq x y z
N MET A 1 -11.18 25.04 49.31
CA MET A 1 -11.75 25.58 48.06
C MET A 1 -11.10 24.84 46.87
N SER A 2 -11.88 24.18 46.01
CA SER A 2 -11.35 23.37 44.90
C SER A 2 -10.53 24.23 43.92
N ILE A 3 -9.42 23.72 43.41
CA ILE A 3 -8.56 24.40 42.44
C ILE A 3 -9.35 24.79 41.16
N PHE A 4 -10.35 23.97 40.78
CA PHE A 4 -11.26 24.25 39.67
C PHE A 4 -12.13 25.51 39.91
N TYR A 5 -12.57 25.77 41.16
CA TYR A 5 -13.32 26.97 41.50
C TYR A 5 -12.44 28.23 41.39
N GLN A 6 -11.17 28.14 41.82
CA GLN A 6 -10.22 29.24 41.74
C GLN A 6 -9.79 29.56 40.30
N LEU A 7 -9.72 28.58 39.42
CA LEU A 7 -9.48 28.78 37.99
C LEU A 7 -10.68 29.43 37.28
N ARG A 8 -11.89 29.12 37.72
CA ARG A 8 -13.12 29.68 37.12
C ARG A 8 -13.43 31.12 37.60
N TYR A 9 -13.04 31.44 38.86
CA TYR A 9 -13.27 32.75 39.47
C TYR A 9 -11.98 33.28 40.15
N PRO A 10 -10.96 33.67 39.34
CA PRO A 10 -9.68 34.04 39.88
C PRO A 10 -9.75 35.43 40.59
N THR A 11 -9.52 35.44 41.89
CA THR A 11 -9.51 36.68 42.71
C THR A 11 -8.13 37.30 42.75
N ARG A 12 -7.05 36.50 42.68
CA ARG A 12 -5.64 36.96 42.73
C ARG A 12 -5.07 37.09 41.31
N TRP A 13 -4.20 38.09 41.09
CA TRP A 13 -3.64 38.39 39.77
C TRP A 13 -2.90 37.20 39.14
N TYR A 14 -2.14 36.42 39.93
CA TYR A 14 -1.44 35.24 39.42
C TYR A 14 -2.40 34.10 39.02
N MET A 15 -3.55 34.01 39.69
CA MET A 15 -4.60 33.04 39.29
C MET A 15 -5.26 33.45 37.97
N LYS A 16 -5.41 34.76 37.72
CA LYS A 16 -5.86 35.27 36.41
C LYS A 16 -4.88 34.90 35.30
N LEU A 17 -3.58 35.12 35.57
CA LEU A 17 -2.51 34.75 34.65
C LEU A 17 -2.51 33.23 34.37
N LEU A 18 -2.59 32.41 35.42
CA LEU A 18 -2.68 30.94 35.29
C LEU A 18 -3.89 30.51 34.45
N THR A 19 -5.06 31.12 34.68
CA THR A 19 -6.28 30.84 33.90
C THR A 19 -6.07 31.17 32.42
N VAL A 20 -5.46 32.29 32.10
CA VAL A 20 -5.16 32.67 30.71
C VAL A 20 -4.17 31.68 30.09
N VAL A 21 -3.10 31.29 30.79
CA VAL A 21 -2.12 30.31 30.29
C VAL A 21 -2.77 28.96 30.06
N VAL A 22 -3.60 28.48 31.00
CA VAL A 22 -4.33 27.21 30.84
C VAL A 22 -5.32 27.27 29.66
N ALA A 23 -6.03 28.39 29.51
CA ALA A 23 -6.94 28.57 28.38
C ALA A 23 -6.19 28.61 27.05
N LEU A 24 -5.08 29.34 26.95
CA LEU A 24 -4.24 29.38 25.75
C LEU A 24 -3.66 27.98 25.41
N ALA A 25 -3.18 27.24 26.40
CA ALA A 25 -2.70 25.88 26.22
C ALA A 25 -3.82 24.97 25.73
N PHE A 26 -5.02 25.05 26.32
CA PHE A 26 -6.17 24.23 25.91
C PHE A 26 -6.60 24.54 24.47
N PHE A 27 -6.78 25.81 24.11
CA PHE A 27 -7.14 26.19 22.76
C PHE A 27 -6.04 25.89 21.74
N GLY A 28 -4.76 26.03 22.16
CA GLY A 28 -3.61 25.62 21.35
C GLY A 28 -3.63 24.13 21.03
N LEU A 29 -3.88 23.27 22.02
CA LEU A 29 -4.00 21.82 21.80
C LEU A 29 -5.19 21.47 20.92
N LEU A 30 -6.34 22.13 21.09
CA LEU A 30 -7.49 21.94 20.20
C LEU A 30 -7.17 22.34 18.76
N ALA A 31 -6.49 23.47 18.56
CA ALA A 31 -6.09 23.92 17.23
C ALA A 31 -5.11 22.91 16.56
N ILE A 32 -4.12 22.43 17.30
CA ILE A 32 -3.18 21.39 16.83
C ILE A 32 -3.95 20.14 16.45
N GLY A 33 -4.86 19.67 17.30
CA GLY A 33 -5.68 18.49 17.02
C GLY A 33 -6.56 18.65 15.77
N ALA A 34 -7.16 19.82 15.60
CA ALA A 34 -7.99 20.13 14.43
C ALA A 34 -7.15 20.17 13.14
N ILE A 35 -5.98 20.82 13.17
CA ILE A 35 -5.06 20.87 12.03
C ILE A 35 -4.54 19.47 11.69
N ALA A 36 -4.12 18.68 12.68
CA ALA A 36 -3.65 17.32 12.47
C ALA A 36 -4.76 16.41 11.92
N GLY A 37 -6.00 16.56 12.41
CA GLY A 37 -7.16 15.82 11.90
C GLY A 37 -7.52 16.19 10.46
N LEU A 38 -7.47 17.48 10.11
CA LEU A 38 -7.71 17.93 8.73
C LEU A 38 -6.59 17.46 7.80
N LEU A 39 -5.35 17.52 8.24
CA LEU A 39 -4.19 17.03 7.49
C LEU A 39 -4.31 15.52 7.27
N LEU A 40 -4.60 14.77 8.33
CA LEU A 40 -4.82 13.33 8.23
C LEU A 40 -5.96 13.02 7.24
N TYR A 41 -7.08 13.74 7.32
CA TYR A 41 -8.20 13.54 6.40
C TYR A 41 -7.78 13.70 4.93
N ARG A 42 -6.92 14.68 4.63
CA ARG A 42 -6.37 14.86 3.28
C ARG A 42 -5.43 13.72 2.88
N ILE A 43 -4.60 13.25 3.81
CA ILE A 43 -3.65 12.15 3.58
C ILE A 43 -4.39 10.82 3.35
N VAL A 44 -5.42 10.50 4.16
CA VAL A 44 -6.16 9.22 3.99
C VAL A 44 -7.20 9.27 2.86
N LYS A 45 -7.45 10.44 2.29
CA LYS A 45 -8.36 10.63 1.15
C LYS A 45 -7.61 11.26 -0.02
N PRO A 46 -6.77 10.48 -0.72
CA PRO A 46 -5.98 10.97 -1.83
C PRO A 46 -6.84 11.51 -2.97
N GLN A 47 -6.23 12.32 -3.82
CA GLN A 47 -6.85 12.67 -5.10
C GLN A 47 -6.93 11.40 -5.95
N ARG A 48 -8.15 11.09 -6.40
CA ARG A 48 -8.37 9.89 -7.21
C ARG A 48 -8.02 10.19 -8.66
N THR A 49 -7.02 9.49 -9.17
CA THR A 49 -6.68 9.47 -10.60
C THR A 49 -7.49 8.36 -11.26
N THR A 50 -8.34 8.70 -12.19
CA THR A 50 -8.97 7.73 -13.10
C THR A 50 -8.20 7.79 -14.40
N SER A 51 -7.41 6.78 -14.70
CA SER A 51 -6.79 6.67 -16.02
C SER A 51 -7.87 6.33 -17.03
N GLU A 52 -8.27 7.29 -17.85
CA GLU A 52 -9.11 7.08 -19.04
C GLU A 52 -8.33 6.40 -20.16
N ILE A 53 -7.49 5.39 -19.82
CA ILE A 53 -6.85 4.60 -20.86
C ILE A 53 -7.95 3.76 -21.50
N SER A 54 -8.22 4.08 -22.77
CA SER A 54 -9.16 3.31 -23.56
C SER A 54 -8.70 1.86 -23.62
N MET A 55 -9.48 0.96 -23.05
CA MET A 55 -9.29 -0.50 -23.17
C MET A 55 -9.18 -0.96 -24.62
N LEU A 56 -9.58 -0.12 -25.59
CA LEU A 56 -9.48 -0.36 -27.03
C LEU A 56 -8.03 -0.36 -27.53
N SER A 57 -7.10 0.21 -26.77
CA SER A 57 -5.68 0.28 -27.14
C SER A 57 -4.87 -0.93 -26.67
N PHE A 58 -5.48 -1.87 -25.94
CA PHE A 58 -4.79 -3.07 -25.45
C PHE A 58 -5.00 -4.25 -26.39
N PRO A 59 -3.96 -5.04 -26.69
CA PRO A 59 -4.03 -6.17 -27.67
C PRO A 59 -4.88 -7.36 -27.19
N GLY A 60 -5.55 -7.28 -26.08
CA GLY A 60 -6.52 -8.26 -25.58
C GLY A 60 -7.58 -7.56 -24.74
N ARG A 61 -8.85 -7.94 -24.87
CA ARG A 61 -9.89 -7.45 -23.97
C ARG A 61 -9.71 -8.16 -22.62
N PRO A 62 -9.48 -7.42 -21.52
CA PRO A 62 -9.51 -8.03 -20.20
C PRO A 62 -10.92 -8.50 -19.86
N ASP A 63 -11.01 -9.55 -19.07
CA ASP A 63 -12.25 -9.90 -18.40
C ASP A 63 -12.46 -8.93 -17.21
N ALA A 64 -13.63 -8.31 -17.14
CA ALA A 64 -14.03 -7.61 -15.90
C ALA A 64 -14.38 -8.66 -14.84
N VAL A 65 -13.69 -8.59 -13.71
CA VAL A 65 -13.91 -9.52 -12.58
C VAL A 65 -14.38 -8.72 -11.38
N GLU A 66 -15.61 -8.96 -10.96
CA GLU A 66 -16.14 -8.41 -9.72
C GLU A 66 -15.81 -9.31 -8.53
N PHE A 67 -15.43 -8.71 -7.39
CA PHE A 67 -15.17 -9.42 -6.15
C PHE A 67 -15.66 -8.63 -4.93
N THR A 68 -16.11 -9.34 -3.92
CA THR A 68 -16.64 -8.76 -2.70
C THR A 68 -15.53 -8.59 -1.68
N VAL A 69 -15.36 -7.38 -1.17
CA VAL A 69 -14.37 -7.06 -0.13
C VAL A 69 -15.02 -7.01 1.25
N PRO A 70 -14.28 -7.24 2.34
CA PRO A 70 -14.80 -7.07 3.69
C PRO A 70 -15.29 -5.64 3.93
N GLY A 71 -16.57 -5.50 4.31
CA GLY A 71 -17.25 -4.22 4.45
C GLY A 71 -18.22 -3.94 3.31
N PRO A 72 -18.77 -2.75 3.19
CA PRO A 72 -19.70 -2.44 2.11
C PRO A 72 -18.99 -2.25 0.78
N GLY A 73 -19.33 -3.07 -0.19
CA GLY A 73 -19.01 -2.86 -1.59
C GLY A 73 -18.36 -4.03 -2.29
N THR A 74 -18.53 -4.02 -3.60
CA THR A 74 -17.80 -4.82 -4.57
C THR A 74 -16.67 -3.99 -5.16
N ARG A 75 -15.64 -4.65 -5.67
CA ARG A 75 -14.58 -4.07 -6.48
C ARG A 75 -14.61 -4.74 -7.84
N GLU A 76 -14.19 -3.99 -8.84
CA GLU A 76 -13.96 -4.49 -10.17
C GLU A 76 -12.48 -4.44 -10.48
N GLY A 77 -11.95 -5.54 -10.97
CA GLY A 77 -10.61 -5.62 -11.52
C GLY A 77 -10.62 -6.08 -12.98
N TRP A 78 -9.47 -5.94 -13.61
CA TRP A 78 -9.24 -6.41 -14.98
C TRP A 78 -8.32 -7.62 -14.96
N PHE A 79 -8.85 -8.73 -15.41
CA PHE A 79 -8.10 -9.96 -15.59
C PHE A 79 -7.68 -10.11 -17.06
N PHE A 80 -6.40 -10.23 -17.27
CA PHE A 80 -5.81 -10.46 -18.59
C PHE A 80 -5.33 -11.91 -18.63
N PRO A 81 -6.00 -12.78 -19.42
CA PRO A 81 -5.62 -14.17 -19.51
C PRO A 81 -4.29 -14.35 -20.27
N GLY A 82 -3.40 -15.14 -19.72
CA GLY A 82 -2.17 -15.61 -20.34
C GLY A 82 -2.29 -17.04 -20.81
N LEU A 83 -1.22 -17.84 -20.65
CA LEU A 83 -1.27 -19.26 -20.95
C LEU A 83 -2.16 -19.98 -19.92
N LYS A 84 -3.00 -20.89 -20.39
CA LYS A 84 -3.88 -21.68 -19.50
C LYS A 84 -3.04 -22.43 -18.45
N GLY A 85 -3.38 -22.23 -17.18
CA GLY A 85 -2.65 -22.81 -16.05
C GLY A 85 -1.33 -22.11 -15.71
N ALA A 86 -1.02 -20.98 -16.36
CA ALA A 86 0.08 -20.14 -15.92
C ALA A 86 -0.22 -19.51 -14.55
N PRO A 87 0.81 -19.17 -13.77
CA PRO A 87 0.64 -18.38 -12.56
C PRO A 87 -0.08 -17.07 -12.84
N THR A 88 -0.83 -16.59 -11.84
CA THR A 88 -1.49 -15.29 -11.93
C THR A 88 -0.71 -14.26 -11.11
N ILE A 89 -0.29 -13.17 -11.76
CA ILE A 89 0.37 -12.05 -11.09
C ILE A 89 -0.67 -10.99 -10.75
N VAL A 90 -0.90 -10.75 -9.46
CA VAL A 90 -1.76 -9.67 -8.97
C VAL A 90 -0.91 -8.44 -8.76
N LEU A 91 -1.27 -7.35 -9.43
CA LEU A 91 -0.56 -6.07 -9.38
C LEU A 91 -1.30 -5.10 -8.48
N CYS A 92 -0.64 -4.68 -7.41
CA CYS A 92 -1.15 -3.83 -6.35
C CYS A 92 -0.56 -2.43 -6.46
N HIS A 93 -1.33 -1.46 -6.96
CA HIS A 93 -0.87 -0.09 -7.18
C HIS A 93 -0.52 0.64 -5.87
N GLY A 94 0.21 1.74 -5.98
CA GLY A 94 0.62 2.58 -4.86
C GLY A 94 -0.43 3.62 -4.44
N TYR A 95 -0.04 4.42 -3.45
CA TYR A 95 -0.79 5.58 -3.02
C TYR A 95 -0.87 6.63 -4.14
N GLU A 96 -2.02 7.30 -4.30
CA GLU A 96 -2.31 8.26 -5.38
C GLU A 96 -2.19 7.70 -6.80
N SER A 97 -2.31 6.39 -6.96
CA SER A 97 -2.23 5.67 -8.23
C SER A 97 -3.54 4.94 -8.54
N SER A 98 -3.58 4.26 -9.67
CA SER A 98 -4.73 3.47 -10.13
C SER A 98 -4.29 2.26 -10.95
N ARG A 99 -5.22 1.31 -11.14
CA ARG A 99 -5.00 0.11 -11.97
C ARG A 99 -4.54 0.44 -13.41
N GLY A 100 -5.02 1.56 -13.97
CA GLY A 100 -4.69 1.94 -15.34
C GLY A 100 -3.22 2.32 -15.54
N GLU A 101 -2.56 2.78 -14.49
CA GLU A 101 -1.15 3.17 -14.55
C GLU A 101 -0.20 1.97 -14.57
N LEU A 102 -0.70 0.77 -14.28
CA LEU A 102 0.07 -0.48 -14.29
C LEU A 102 0.01 -1.23 -15.63
N LEU A 103 -0.71 -0.72 -16.63
CA LEU A 103 -0.96 -1.45 -17.87
C LEU A 103 0.31 -1.73 -18.69
N THR A 104 1.36 -0.93 -18.57
CA THR A 104 2.65 -1.24 -19.22
C THR A 104 3.31 -2.47 -18.61
N LEU A 105 3.27 -2.61 -17.27
CA LEU A 105 3.76 -3.80 -16.57
C LEU A 105 2.87 -5.02 -16.86
N VAL A 106 1.54 -4.81 -16.97
CA VAL A 106 0.62 -5.86 -17.45
C VAL A 106 1.07 -6.36 -18.81
N SER A 107 1.33 -5.45 -19.77
CA SER A 107 1.79 -5.82 -21.11
C SER A 107 3.09 -6.60 -21.07
N ALA A 108 4.08 -6.13 -20.32
CA ALA A 108 5.36 -6.80 -20.19
C ALA A 108 5.23 -8.23 -19.62
N LEU A 109 4.33 -8.45 -18.67
CA LEU A 109 4.04 -9.79 -18.12
C LEU A 109 3.25 -10.66 -19.11
N GLN A 110 2.31 -10.05 -19.85
CA GLN A 110 1.52 -10.74 -20.88
C GLN A 110 2.39 -11.24 -22.05
N ASP A 111 3.43 -10.50 -22.46
CA ASP A 111 4.40 -10.93 -23.46
C ASP A 111 5.10 -12.23 -23.05
N HIS A 112 5.16 -12.51 -21.73
CA HIS A 112 5.66 -13.74 -21.15
C HIS A 112 4.57 -14.72 -20.69
N GLN A 113 3.32 -14.50 -21.14
CA GLN A 113 2.20 -15.43 -21.00
C GLN A 113 1.68 -15.64 -19.56
N TYR A 114 1.98 -14.73 -18.64
CA TYR A 114 1.36 -14.74 -17.31
C TYR A 114 -0.12 -14.34 -17.38
N ASN A 115 -0.94 -14.95 -16.53
CA ASN A 115 -2.20 -14.33 -16.17
C ASN A 115 -1.89 -13.10 -15.31
N THR A 116 -2.54 -11.96 -15.58
CA THR A 116 -2.35 -10.75 -14.77
C THR A 116 -3.68 -10.20 -14.30
N PHE A 117 -3.69 -9.63 -13.12
CA PHE A 117 -4.87 -9.02 -12.54
C PHE A 117 -4.53 -7.69 -11.91
N VAL A 118 -5.30 -6.66 -12.22
CA VAL A 118 -5.18 -5.30 -11.67
C VAL A 118 -6.54 -4.81 -11.21
N PHE A 119 -6.57 -4.09 -10.10
CA PHE A 119 -7.79 -3.48 -9.55
C PHE A 119 -7.45 -2.20 -8.79
N ASP A 120 -8.45 -1.36 -8.54
CA ASP A 120 -8.29 -0.16 -7.73
C ASP A 120 -8.62 -0.46 -6.26
N PHE A 121 -7.72 -0.08 -5.36
CA PHE A 121 -7.96 -0.13 -3.92
C PHE A 121 -9.02 0.87 -3.47
N THR A 122 -9.55 0.69 -2.27
CA THR A 122 -10.40 1.70 -1.60
C THR A 122 -9.68 3.06 -1.57
N ALA A 123 -10.42 4.13 -1.78
CA ALA A 123 -9.97 5.52 -1.89
C ALA A 123 -9.18 5.86 -3.17
N HIS A 124 -8.98 4.91 -4.09
CA HIS A 124 -8.21 5.10 -5.32
C HIS A 124 -9.07 4.78 -6.56
N GLY A 125 -8.65 5.28 -7.73
CA GLY A 125 -9.35 5.09 -8.98
C GLY A 125 -10.83 5.44 -8.87
N GLY A 126 -11.72 4.52 -9.27
CA GLY A 126 -13.18 4.68 -9.17
C GLY A 126 -13.73 4.48 -7.75
N ASN A 127 -12.96 3.96 -6.80
CA ASN A 127 -13.44 3.52 -5.50
C ASN A 127 -13.40 4.65 -4.45
N ALA A 128 -14.56 5.00 -3.90
CA ALA A 128 -14.65 5.98 -2.83
C ALA A 128 -14.19 5.39 -1.48
N GLY A 129 -13.86 6.28 -0.52
CA GLY A 129 -13.51 5.90 0.84
C GLY A 129 -12.29 6.63 1.36
N VAL A 130 -11.64 6.03 2.34
CA VAL A 130 -10.36 6.46 2.91
C VAL A 130 -9.40 5.28 2.91
N THR A 131 -8.13 5.51 2.62
CA THR A 131 -7.12 4.46 2.70
C THR A 131 -6.72 4.19 4.14
N THR A 132 -6.30 2.94 4.39
CA THR A 132 -5.69 2.52 5.65
C THR A 132 -4.20 2.23 5.49
N PHE A 133 -3.62 2.64 4.35
CA PHE A 133 -2.22 2.40 3.98
C PHE A 133 -1.82 0.92 4.10
N GLY A 134 -2.71 0.01 3.71
CA GLY A 134 -2.43 -1.41 3.57
C GLY A 134 -3.19 -2.32 4.53
N TYR A 135 -3.73 -1.84 5.64
CA TYR A 135 -4.48 -2.71 6.56
C TYR A 135 -5.70 -3.36 5.90
N ARG A 136 -6.61 -2.55 5.36
CA ARG A 136 -7.80 -3.02 4.64
C ARG A 136 -7.43 -3.52 3.26
N GLU A 137 -6.50 -2.86 2.62
CA GLU A 137 -6.08 -3.15 1.27
C GLU A 137 -5.51 -4.57 1.15
N ALA A 138 -4.92 -5.13 2.21
CA ALA A 138 -4.54 -6.54 2.27
C ALA A 138 -5.76 -7.48 2.23
N ASP A 139 -6.85 -7.12 2.89
CA ASP A 139 -8.09 -7.89 2.81
C ASP A 139 -8.70 -7.81 1.39
N GLU A 140 -8.50 -6.71 0.66
CA GLU A 140 -8.91 -6.57 -0.74
C GLU A 140 -8.05 -7.45 -1.66
N VAL A 141 -6.74 -7.54 -1.42
CA VAL A 141 -5.85 -8.48 -2.14
C VAL A 141 -6.30 -9.93 -1.92
N ARG A 142 -6.62 -10.31 -0.67
CA ARG A 142 -7.15 -11.65 -0.36
C ARG A 142 -8.41 -11.94 -1.14
N ALA A 143 -9.39 -11.03 -1.10
CA ALA A 143 -10.67 -11.20 -1.80
C ALA A 143 -10.46 -11.37 -3.33
N ALA A 144 -9.52 -10.63 -3.90
CA ALA A 144 -9.13 -10.77 -5.29
C ALA A 144 -8.54 -12.17 -5.57
N ILE A 145 -7.58 -12.64 -4.77
CA ILE A 145 -6.98 -13.97 -4.91
C ILE A 145 -8.04 -15.06 -4.76
N ASP A 146 -8.93 -14.97 -3.78
CA ASP A 146 -10.00 -15.95 -3.55
C ASP A 146 -10.95 -16.05 -4.76
N THR A 147 -11.31 -14.91 -5.33
CA THR A 147 -12.18 -14.85 -6.52
C THR A 147 -11.48 -15.42 -7.76
N LEU A 148 -10.20 -15.07 -7.95
CA LEU A 148 -9.42 -15.59 -9.07
C LEU A 148 -9.17 -17.11 -8.94
N ALA A 149 -8.91 -17.60 -7.73
CA ALA A 149 -8.69 -19.03 -7.47
C ALA A 149 -9.93 -19.89 -7.77
N ALA A 150 -11.13 -19.31 -7.78
CA ALA A 150 -12.36 -20.00 -8.14
C ALA A 150 -12.57 -20.11 -9.67
N ARG A 151 -11.76 -19.44 -10.49
CA ARG A 151 -11.83 -19.50 -11.95
C ARG A 151 -11.24 -20.81 -12.47
N LYS A 152 -11.85 -21.38 -13.51
CA LYS A 152 -11.40 -22.64 -14.14
C LYS A 152 -10.14 -22.50 -15.02
N ASP A 153 -9.80 -21.29 -15.40
CA ASP A 153 -8.66 -20.94 -16.27
C ASP A 153 -7.42 -20.48 -15.47
N VAL A 154 -7.53 -20.39 -14.15
CA VAL A 154 -6.48 -19.98 -13.22
C VAL A 154 -5.96 -21.17 -12.42
N ASP A 155 -4.64 -21.25 -12.22
CA ASP A 155 -4.07 -22.16 -11.21
C ASP A 155 -4.32 -21.59 -9.81
N ALA A 156 -5.25 -22.20 -9.10
CA ALA A 156 -5.69 -21.76 -7.76
C ALA A 156 -4.57 -21.74 -6.70
N ASN A 157 -3.41 -22.34 -6.96
CA ASN A 157 -2.30 -22.51 -6.01
C ASN A 157 -1.01 -21.76 -6.41
N SER A 158 -1.08 -20.92 -7.45
CA SER A 158 0.12 -20.30 -8.01
C SER A 158 -0.10 -18.82 -8.32
N PHE A 159 0.09 -17.99 -7.29
CA PHE A 159 -0.01 -16.54 -7.41
C PHE A 159 1.36 -15.88 -7.22
N GLY A 160 1.64 -14.87 -8.01
CA GLY A 160 2.67 -13.88 -7.75
C GLY A 160 2.04 -12.56 -7.32
N LEU A 161 2.69 -11.82 -6.45
CA LEU A 161 2.26 -10.48 -6.08
C LEU A 161 3.32 -9.47 -6.46
N TRP A 162 2.91 -8.37 -7.03
CA TRP A 162 3.71 -7.17 -7.18
C TRP A 162 3.00 -6.03 -6.48
N GLY A 163 3.72 -5.24 -5.71
CA GLY A 163 3.16 -4.08 -5.05
C GLY A 163 4.15 -2.93 -4.96
N TYR A 164 3.62 -1.71 -5.09
CA TYR A 164 4.34 -0.47 -4.89
C TYR A 164 3.77 0.27 -3.69
N ASN A 165 4.62 0.69 -2.75
CA ASN A 165 4.26 1.52 -1.60
C ASN A 165 3.07 0.91 -0.80
N LEU A 166 1.88 1.51 -0.83
CA LEU A 166 0.63 0.98 -0.27
C LEU A 166 0.36 -0.47 -0.72
N GLY A 167 0.51 -0.73 -2.03
CA GLY A 167 0.34 -2.05 -2.60
C GLY A 167 1.39 -3.04 -2.14
N ALA A 168 2.63 -2.61 -1.88
CA ALA A 168 3.68 -3.46 -1.34
C ALA A 168 3.35 -3.93 0.08
N TYR A 169 2.86 -3.03 0.94
CA TYR A 169 2.40 -3.40 2.27
C TYR A 169 1.24 -4.40 2.21
N ALA A 170 0.22 -4.11 1.38
CA ALA A 170 -0.96 -4.96 1.23
C ALA A 170 -0.59 -6.36 0.70
N ALA A 171 0.26 -6.43 -0.32
CA ALA A 171 0.75 -7.67 -0.90
C ALA A 171 1.56 -8.50 0.11
N LEU A 172 2.48 -7.85 0.84
CA LEU A 172 3.30 -8.53 1.84
C LEU A 172 2.47 -9.09 2.99
N ARG A 173 1.55 -8.26 3.53
CA ARG A 173 0.65 -8.65 4.61
C ARG A 173 -0.25 -9.84 4.25
N GLU A 174 -0.72 -9.91 3.00
CA GLU A 174 -1.50 -11.05 2.54
C GLU A 174 -0.62 -12.27 2.33
N ALA A 175 0.54 -12.12 1.71
CA ALA A 175 1.46 -13.22 1.45
C ALA A 175 1.93 -13.94 2.73
N GLU A 176 2.05 -13.22 3.85
CA GLU A 176 2.38 -13.85 5.16
C GLU A 176 1.34 -14.87 5.61
N LYS A 177 0.12 -14.82 5.09
CA LYS A 177 -1.02 -15.64 5.50
C LYS A 177 -1.48 -16.61 4.43
N ASP A 178 -1.14 -16.35 3.16
CA ASP A 178 -1.63 -17.11 2.01
C ASP A 178 -0.54 -17.92 1.33
N ARG A 179 -0.59 -19.24 1.51
CA ARG A 179 0.37 -20.18 0.92
C ARG A 179 0.25 -20.35 -0.59
N ARG A 180 -0.80 -19.80 -1.21
CA ARG A 180 -0.96 -19.75 -2.67
C ARG A 180 0.00 -18.74 -3.32
N VAL A 181 0.50 -17.78 -2.52
CA VAL A 181 1.49 -16.82 -2.97
C VAL A 181 2.87 -17.48 -3.04
N ARG A 182 3.45 -17.50 -4.22
CA ARG A 182 4.67 -18.26 -4.54
C ARG A 182 5.88 -17.39 -4.84
N ALA A 183 5.68 -16.12 -5.15
CA ALA A 183 6.74 -15.13 -5.38
C ALA A 183 6.19 -13.71 -5.17
N ILE A 184 7.04 -12.77 -4.70
CA ILE A 184 6.61 -11.43 -4.37
C ILE A 184 7.64 -10.41 -4.84
N VAL A 185 7.17 -9.31 -5.43
CA VAL A 185 7.96 -8.10 -5.70
C VAL A 185 7.41 -6.95 -4.88
N LEU A 186 8.26 -6.31 -4.10
CA LEU A 186 7.93 -5.29 -3.14
C LEU A 186 8.75 -4.02 -3.42
N ASP A 187 8.11 -3.03 -3.97
CA ASP A 187 8.73 -1.74 -4.23
C ASP A 187 8.32 -0.73 -3.15
N SER A 188 9.31 -0.05 -2.58
CA SER A 188 9.10 0.98 -1.55
C SER A 188 8.28 0.44 -0.36
N ALA A 189 8.67 -0.75 0.13
CA ALA A 189 8.00 -1.43 1.25
C ALA A 189 8.29 -0.74 2.58
N TYR A 190 7.33 -0.79 3.49
CA TYR A 190 7.43 -0.26 4.84
C TYR A 190 6.81 -1.23 5.87
N ASP A 191 7.13 -1.03 7.14
CA ASP A 191 6.79 -1.96 8.22
C ASP A 191 5.45 -1.64 8.89
N PHE A 192 5.08 -0.35 8.90
CA PHE A 192 3.85 0.17 9.52
C PHE A 192 3.14 1.19 8.64
N PRO A 193 1.81 1.17 8.55
CA PRO A 193 1.04 2.20 7.85
C PRO A 193 1.23 3.63 8.39
N GLU A 194 1.59 3.78 9.67
CA GLU A 194 1.90 5.05 10.31
C GLU A 194 3.12 5.75 9.70
N GLU A 195 4.03 5.00 9.07
CA GLU A 195 5.18 5.56 8.34
C GLU A 195 4.71 6.36 7.14
N MET A 196 3.68 5.89 6.44
CA MET A 196 3.07 6.64 5.32
C MET A 196 2.34 7.90 5.79
N VAL A 197 1.77 7.90 7.00
CA VAL A 197 1.22 9.12 7.60
C VAL A 197 2.33 10.13 7.85
N LYS A 198 3.50 9.70 8.36
CA LYS A 198 4.66 10.56 8.55
C LYS A 198 5.11 11.16 7.21
N VAL A 199 5.33 10.33 6.19
CA VAL A 199 5.68 10.77 4.82
C VAL A 199 4.66 11.81 4.31
N GLY A 200 3.36 11.58 4.50
CA GLY A 200 2.31 12.51 4.09
C GLY A 200 2.39 13.87 4.82
N VAL A 201 2.68 13.86 6.12
CA VAL A 201 2.89 15.10 6.92
C VAL A 201 4.14 15.84 6.42
N GLU A 202 5.23 15.13 6.13
CA GLU A 202 6.47 15.72 5.62
C GLU A 202 6.28 16.36 4.24
N LYS A 203 5.60 15.66 3.32
CA LYS A 203 5.24 16.19 2.00
C LYS A 203 4.31 17.42 2.08
N SER A 204 3.53 17.58 3.16
CA SER A 204 2.72 18.77 3.39
C SER A 204 3.50 19.99 3.88
N GLY A 205 4.82 19.86 4.11
CA GLY A 205 5.69 20.91 4.65
C GLY A 205 5.63 21.04 6.19
N LEU A 206 4.91 20.15 6.88
CA LEU A 206 4.78 20.16 8.33
C LEU A 206 5.67 19.13 9.04
N GLY A 207 6.53 18.42 8.33
CA GLY A 207 7.46 17.43 8.87
C GLY A 207 8.47 17.98 9.87
N GLY A 208 8.84 19.27 9.73
CA GLY A 208 9.70 19.97 10.69
C GLY A 208 9.08 20.16 12.10
N PHE A 209 7.83 19.75 12.29
CA PHE A 209 7.12 19.84 13.57
C PHE A 209 6.79 18.41 14.10
N PRO A 210 7.66 17.79 14.90
CA PRO A 210 7.47 16.40 15.37
C PRO A 210 6.13 16.16 16.10
N PHE A 211 5.59 17.17 16.76
CA PHE A 211 4.29 17.08 17.43
C PHE A 211 3.12 16.93 16.42
N MET A 212 3.22 17.52 15.23
CA MET A 212 2.22 17.35 14.15
C MET A 212 2.23 15.93 13.60
N VAL A 213 3.42 15.38 13.35
CA VAL A 213 3.58 13.98 12.93
C VAL A 213 2.94 13.03 13.95
N ARG A 214 3.29 13.21 15.25
CA ARG A 214 2.72 12.37 16.33
C ARG A 214 1.21 12.53 16.47
N ALA A 215 0.69 13.76 16.35
CA ALA A 215 -0.75 13.99 16.41
C ALA A 215 -1.49 13.34 15.23
N ALA A 216 -0.95 13.40 14.02
CA ALA A 216 -1.51 12.76 12.84
C ALA A 216 -1.46 11.23 12.95
N GLN A 217 -0.33 10.67 13.37
CA GLN A 217 -0.18 9.21 13.59
C GLN A 217 -1.11 8.70 14.71
N PHE A 218 -1.24 9.45 15.81
CA PHE A 218 -2.21 9.14 16.89
C PHE A 218 -3.64 9.13 16.38
N SER A 219 -4.03 10.14 15.59
CA SER A 219 -5.35 10.24 14.99
C SER A 219 -5.61 9.11 13.99
N PHE A 220 -4.58 8.72 13.21
CA PHE A 220 -4.65 7.58 12.30
C PHE A 220 -4.84 6.26 13.05
N GLY A 221 -4.08 6.02 14.11
CA GLY A 221 -4.21 4.83 14.95
C GLY A 221 -5.59 4.76 15.63
N TRP A 222 -6.19 5.90 16.01
CA TRP A 222 -7.55 5.95 16.52
C TRP A 222 -8.59 5.62 15.44
N LEU A 223 -8.44 6.17 14.25
CA LEU A 223 -9.31 5.87 13.09
C LEU A 223 -9.25 4.38 12.72
N ASN A 224 -8.08 3.77 12.86
CA ASN A 224 -7.80 2.38 12.53
C ASN A 224 -7.71 1.49 13.78
N TYR A 225 -8.46 1.82 14.84
CA TYR A 225 -8.39 1.15 16.14
C TYR A 225 -8.52 -0.38 16.08
N LYS A 226 -9.28 -0.91 15.12
CA LYS A 226 -9.46 -2.36 14.94
C LYS A 226 -8.16 -3.10 14.58
N TYR A 227 -7.14 -2.40 14.06
CA TYR A 227 -5.83 -2.95 13.70
C TYR A 227 -4.74 -2.66 14.75
N ARG A 228 -5.10 -2.02 15.86
CA ARG A 228 -4.13 -1.56 16.90
C ARG A 228 -3.28 -2.68 17.51
N GLY A 229 -3.74 -3.94 17.43
CA GLY A 229 -3.01 -5.10 17.93
C GLY A 229 -2.16 -5.80 16.87
N ASP A 230 -2.20 -5.34 15.64
CA ASP A 230 -1.45 -5.98 14.57
C ASP A 230 0.05 -5.71 14.72
N PRO A 231 0.88 -6.74 14.67
CA PRO A 231 2.33 -6.57 14.76
C PRO A 231 2.86 -5.92 13.48
N PRO A 232 4.05 -5.30 13.52
CA PRO A 232 4.76 -4.91 12.33
C PRO A 232 4.98 -6.10 11.41
N LEU A 233 4.98 -5.89 10.09
CA LEU A 233 5.19 -6.97 9.11
C LEU A 233 6.52 -7.69 9.33
N SER A 234 7.55 -6.95 9.73
CA SER A 234 8.87 -7.53 10.01
C SER A 234 8.87 -8.67 11.03
N LYS A 235 7.88 -8.72 11.93
CA LYS A 235 7.75 -9.82 12.92
C LYS A 235 7.26 -11.13 12.32
N ASN A 236 6.52 -11.05 11.21
CA ASN A 236 5.89 -12.21 10.58
C ASN A 236 6.62 -12.67 9.31
N LEU A 237 7.68 -11.99 8.90
CA LEU A 237 8.43 -12.32 7.68
C LEU A 237 8.94 -13.78 7.65
N SER A 238 9.12 -14.41 8.80
CA SER A 238 9.48 -15.84 8.86
C SER A 238 8.46 -16.76 8.19
N ALA A 239 7.19 -16.34 8.11
CA ALA A 239 6.15 -17.08 7.38
C ALA A 239 6.44 -17.19 5.87
N LEU A 240 7.27 -16.31 5.35
CA LEU A 240 7.70 -16.28 3.95
C LEU A 240 9.02 -17.02 3.69
N ALA A 241 9.47 -17.85 4.64
CA ALA A 241 10.65 -18.72 4.42
C ALA A 241 10.39 -19.61 3.19
N GLY A 242 11.34 -19.62 2.25
CA GLY A 242 11.21 -20.36 0.99
C GLY A 242 10.36 -19.67 -0.11
N VAL A 243 9.64 -18.60 0.18
CA VAL A 243 8.96 -17.79 -0.84
C VAL A 243 9.96 -16.76 -1.39
N PRO A 244 10.28 -16.77 -2.70
CA PRO A 244 11.17 -15.78 -3.31
C PRO A 244 10.59 -14.35 -3.22
N LYS A 245 11.46 -13.40 -2.82
CA LYS A 245 11.12 -11.99 -2.65
C LYS A 245 12.14 -11.10 -3.34
N LEU A 246 11.65 -10.14 -4.12
CA LEU A 246 12.44 -9.04 -4.67
C LEU A 246 12.00 -7.75 -3.98
N PHE A 247 12.91 -7.11 -3.28
CA PHE A 247 12.74 -5.77 -2.75
C PHE A 247 13.33 -4.77 -3.73
N ILE A 248 12.64 -3.67 -3.98
CA ILE A 248 13.09 -2.57 -4.85
C ILE A 248 13.13 -1.30 -4.01
N ALA A 249 14.29 -0.65 -3.96
CA ALA A 249 14.54 0.58 -3.23
C ALA A 249 14.97 1.69 -4.19
N ALA A 250 14.28 2.84 -4.16
CA ALA A 250 14.56 3.97 -5.02
C ALA A 250 15.49 4.99 -4.33
N ILE A 251 16.49 5.50 -5.06
CA ILE A 251 17.47 6.43 -4.50
C ILE A 251 16.86 7.82 -4.25
N ASP A 252 15.91 8.23 -5.08
CA ASP A 252 15.26 9.54 -5.00
C ASP A 252 14.22 9.67 -3.88
N ASP A 253 13.85 8.56 -3.23
CA ASP A 253 13.06 8.56 -1.99
C ASP A 253 13.86 7.83 -0.89
N PRO A 254 14.85 8.52 -0.26
CA PRO A 254 15.76 7.88 0.68
C PRO A 254 15.06 7.32 1.93
N GLU A 255 13.97 7.94 2.37
CA GLU A 255 13.22 7.47 3.54
C GLU A 255 12.57 6.11 3.26
N LEU A 256 11.81 5.99 2.18
CA LEU A 256 11.20 4.70 1.80
C LEU A 256 12.27 3.67 1.39
N ALA A 257 13.38 4.12 0.79
CA ALA A 257 14.48 3.22 0.47
C ALA A 257 15.12 2.62 1.72
N ASP A 258 15.31 3.39 2.79
CA ASP A 258 15.86 2.90 4.05
C ASP A 258 14.91 1.92 4.74
N LEU A 259 13.60 2.22 4.78
CA LEU A 259 12.58 1.30 5.27
C LEU A 259 12.58 -0.01 4.47
N THR A 260 12.65 0.07 3.14
CA THR A 260 12.72 -1.11 2.27
C THR A 260 13.97 -1.95 2.53
N ARG A 261 15.13 -1.32 2.72
CA ARG A 261 16.38 -2.02 3.08
C ARG A 261 16.30 -2.66 4.45
N GLU A 262 15.66 -2.00 5.41
CA GLU A 262 15.42 -2.56 6.74
C GLU A 262 14.54 -3.82 6.64
N MET A 263 13.43 -3.76 5.90
CA MET A 263 12.56 -4.91 5.66
C MET A 263 13.32 -6.04 4.95
N PHE A 264 14.11 -5.72 3.92
CA PHE A 264 14.97 -6.68 3.24
C PHE A 264 15.93 -7.37 4.22
N SER A 265 16.56 -6.63 5.13
CA SER A 265 17.54 -7.18 6.07
C SER A 265 16.93 -8.24 7.00
N LYS A 266 15.66 -8.10 7.35
CA LYS A 266 14.89 -8.99 8.23
C LYS A 266 14.20 -10.14 7.50
N ALA A 267 14.04 -10.05 6.17
CA ALA A 267 13.34 -11.07 5.39
C ALA A 267 14.14 -12.37 5.29
N PRO A 268 13.50 -13.56 5.37
CA PRO A 268 14.18 -14.85 5.16
C PRO A 268 14.52 -15.08 3.69
N GLU A 269 15.46 -16.01 3.44
CA GLU A 269 15.80 -16.43 2.06
C GLU A 269 14.66 -17.26 1.41
N PRO A 270 14.54 -17.27 0.07
CA PRO A 270 15.35 -16.49 -0.88
C PRO A 270 14.85 -15.03 -1.00
N ARG A 271 15.79 -14.10 -1.01
CA ARG A 271 15.50 -12.66 -1.12
C ARG A 271 16.52 -11.98 -2.04
N GLU A 272 16.08 -10.97 -2.76
CA GLU A 272 16.90 -10.14 -3.63
C GLU A 272 16.61 -8.67 -3.34
N LEU A 273 17.63 -7.80 -3.48
CA LEU A 273 17.47 -6.35 -3.40
C LEU A 273 17.89 -5.73 -4.72
N ALA A 274 17.05 -4.93 -5.30
CA ALA A 274 17.36 -4.06 -6.42
C ALA A 274 17.34 -2.60 -5.98
N THR A 275 18.30 -1.82 -6.44
CA THR A 275 18.31 -0.37 -6.24
C THR A 275 18.11 0.30 -7.59
N ILE A 276 17.13 1.21 -7.65
CA ILE A 276 16.80 1.96 -8.86
C ILE A 276 17.01 3.46 -8.62
N PRO A 277 17.36 4.23 -9.68
CA PRO A 277 17.58 5.67 -9.55
C PRO A 277 16.33 6.41 -9.09
N HIS A 278 15.19 6.10 -9.69
CA HIS A 278 13.92 6.80 -9.49
C HIS A 278 12.84 5.82 -9.04
N GLY A 279 12.15 6.17 -7.95
CA GLY A 279 10.94 5.51 -7.45
C GLY A 279 9.72 5.93 -8.26
N ASN A 280 8.57 5.62 -7.75
CA ASN A 280 7.29 5.92 -8.37
C ASN A 280 7.19 5.44 -9.84
N PHE A 281 6.93 4.14 -9.99
CA PHE A 281 6.76 3.44 -11.28
C PHE A 281 5.96 4.24 -12.32
N VAL A 282 4.96 5.00 -11.88
CA VAL A 282 4.07 5.78 -12.75
C VAL A 282 4.80 6.94 -13.44
N SER A 283 5.73 7.58 -12.75
CA SER A 283 6.46 8.76 -13.22
C SER A 283 7.80 8.46 -13.88
N LEU A 284 8.18 7.19 -14.00
CA LEU A 284 9.41 6.80 -14.69
C LEU A 284 9.34 7.19 -16.18
N ASN A 285 10.46 7.68 -16.72
CA ASN A 285 10.63 7.81 -18.16
C ASN A 285 10.64 6.43 -18.85
N ASP A 286 10.49 6.39 -20.16
CA ASP A 286 10.33 5.14 -20.91
C ASP A 286 11.49 4.16 -20.74
N ASP A 287 12.75 4.63 -20.67
CA ASP A 287 13.93 3.76 -20.55
C ASP A 287 14.06 3.18 -19.14
N ASP A 288 13.85 4.00 -18.10
CA ASP A 288 13.86 3.56 -16.72
C ASP A 288 12.69 2.60 -16.47
N LYS A 289 11.52 2.89 -17.05
CA LYS A 289 10.33 2.04 -16.96
C LYS A 289 10.57 0.67 -17.57
N ARG A 290 11.15 0.59 -18.76
CA ARG A 290 11.53 -0.67 -19.39
C ARG A 290 12.55 -1.45 -18.57
N THR A 291 13.54 -0.76 -18.00
CA THR A 291 14.54 -1.38 -17.13
C THR A 291 13.91 -1.97 -15.89
N TYR A 292 12.99 -1.24 -15.28
CA TYR A 292 12.19 -1.68 -14.14
C TYR A 292 11.34 -2.92 -14.49
N GLU A 293 10.54 -2.82 -15.56
CA GLU A 293 9.67 -3.90 -16.02
C GLU A 293 10.47 -5.18 -16.33
N ASN A 294 11.60 -5.05 -17.03
CA ASN A 294 12.50 -6.16 -17.31
C ASN A 294 13.03 -6.82 -16.02
N ARG A 295 13.33 -6.03 -14.98
CA ARG A 295 13.78 -6.55 -13.68
C ARG A 295 12.67 -7.36 -13.00
N VAL A 296 11.44 -6.86 -13.00
CA VAL A 296 10.27 -7.53 -12.42
C VAL A 296 9.94 -8.81 -13.18
N VAL A 297 9.87 -8.72 -14.51
CA VAL A 297 9.59 -9.87 -15.38
C VAL A 297 10.66 -10.96 -15.23
N SER A 298 11.94 -10.58 -15.25
CA SER A 298 13.06 -11.53 -15.08
C SER A 298 12.99 -12.26 -13.73
N PHE A 299 12.60 -11.54 -12.67
CA PHE A 299 12.41 -12.16 -11.36
C PHE A 299 11.28 -13.21 -11.39
N PHE A 300 10.11 -12.88 -11.95
CA PHE A 300 9.02 -13.85 -12.04
C PHE A 300 9.37 -15.01 -12.94
N LEU A 301 10.01 -14.80 -14.10
CA LEU A 301 10.44 -15.88 -14.99
C LEU A 301 11.38 -16.87 -14.28
N LEU A 302 12.29 -16.36 -13.45
CA LEU A 302 13.24 -17.20 -12.71
C LEU A 302 12.60 -17.92 -11.52
N ARG A 303 11.69 -17.24 -10.80
CA ARG A 303 11.18 -17.70 -9.51
C ARG A 303 9.77 -18.29 -9.56
N LEU A 304 9.00 -17.94 -10.57
CA LEU A 304 7.63 -18.41 -10.78
C LEU A 304 7.34 -18.56 -12.28
N PRO A 305 8.02 -19.50 -12.98
CA PRO A 305 7.96 -19.61 -14.43
C PRO A 305 6.53 -19.87 -14.95
N ALA A 306 6.17 -19.22 -16.05
CA ALA A 306 4.86 -19.32 -16.72
C ALA A 306 4.62 -20.67 -17.44
N THR A 307 5.31 -21.72 -17.06
CA THR A 307 5.09 -23.06 -17.61
C THR A 307 3.75 -23.58 -17.11
N GLY A 308 2.79 -23.72 -18.03
CA GLY A 308 1.48 -24.28 -17.71
C GLY A 308 1.63 -25.68 -17.13
N ARG A 309 1.38 -25.84 -15.81
CA ARG A 309 1.09 -27.16 -15.27
C ARG A 309 -0.25 -27.59 -15.84
N ALA A 310 -0.28 -28.80 -16.44
CA ALA A 310 -1.54 -29.38 -16.84
C ALA A 310 -2.50 -29.35 -15.65
N VAL A 311 -3.53 -28.52 -15.73
CA VAL A 311 -4.63 -28.52 -14.76
C VAL A 311 -5.31 -29.88 -14.93
N ARG A 312 -5.10 -30.78 -13.97
CA ARG A 312 -5.77 -32.10 -13.89
C ARG A 312 -7.17 -31.93 -13.31
#